data_f752f1159c98d8b071246b7e05143325
#
_entry.id   f752f1159c98d8b071246b7e05143325
#
_cell.length_a   1.000
_cell.length_b   1.000
_cell.length_c   1.000
_cell.angle_alpha   90.00
_cell.angle_beta   90.00
_cell.angle_gamma   90.00
#
_symmetry.space_group_name_H-M   'P 1'
#
loop_
_entity.id
_entity.type
_entity.pdbx_description
1 polymer ?
#
loop_
_entity_poly.entity_id
_entity_poly.type
_entity_poly.pdbx_seq_one_letter_code
_entity_poly.pdbx_strand_id
1 'polypeptide(L)'
;MADTPESLDPANIRAAVKAGILTEAQAAELTALGRRRAEDQAARTREDEPFEFFKGFAEIFVAIGLAILLGGIALLLGVIGGVGILIVIPAIMAAISWWMARFFTLRWRMNLPSMVLVGAYAGGVYVSSLTFLSQAGLGLKAVAFLSAAIAAGATALWFRRFKLPFAMFIVGSFALMATYALFTRYNPGGTFDDIDGWARSFVPRANLTMASLVFGVAAFAGAMSFDLKDPHRTGRHSATAFWLHLLAAGALVNAVAGNIWRGGGGANILPTVLVLAVFALIALVIDRRSFLTAGYTLSLHDALPI
;
A
#
# COMPACT_ATOMS: atom_id res chain seq x y z
N MET A 1 21.37 -23.65 -11.99
CA MET A 1 21.40 -23.63 -13.45
C MET A 1 19.97 -23.91 -13.88
N ALA A 2 19.20 -22.87 -14.17
CA ALA A 2 17.83 -23.03 -14.66
C ALA A 2 17.93 -23.26 -16.17
N ASP A 3 17.39 -24.37 -16.63
CA ASP A 3 17.25 -24.69 -18.05
C ASP A 3 16.47 -23.56 -18.72
N THR A 4 17.18 -22.79 -19.53
CA THR A 4 16.55 -21.87 -20.48
C THR A 4 15.72 -22.75 -21.42
N PRO A 5 14.41 -22.54 -21.59
CA PRO A 5 13.63 -23.31 -22.54
C PRO A 5 14.27 -23.09 -23.92
N GLU A 6 14.80 -24.16 -24.50
CA GLU A 6 15.37 -24.16 -25.84
C GLU A 6 14.36 -23.56 -26.80
N SER A 7 14.58 -22.31 -27.17
CA SER A 7 13.82 -21.68 -28.24
C SER A 7 14.07 -22.51 -29.50
N LEU A 8 13.01 -22.96 -30.14
CA LEU A 8 13.09 -23.67 -31.43
C LEU A 8 13.93 -22.81 -32.38
N ASP A 9 15.20 -23.16 -32.53
CA ASP A 9 16.15 -22.44 -33.40
C ASP A 9 15.59 -22.49 -34.82
N PRO A 10 15.48 -21.35 -35.52
CA PRO A 10 15.07 -21.29 -36.91
C PRO A 10 15.94 -22.18 -37.83
N ALA A 11 17.17 -22.50 -37.43
CA ALA A 11 18.05 -23.43 -38.11
C ALA A 11 17.53 -24.88 -38.00
N ASN A 12 17.05 -25.28 -36.83
CA ASN A 12 16.49 -26.60 -36.60
C ASN A 12 15.17 -26.82 -37.34
N ILE A 13 14.31 -25.78 -37.42
CA ILE A 13 13.08 -25.83 -38.22
C ILE A 13 13.37 -26.02 -39.68
N ARG A 14 14.35 -25.27 -40.23
CA ARG A 14 14.80 -25.42 -41.61
C ARG A 14 15.42 -26.78 -41.90
N ALA A 15 16.18 -27.33 -40.98
CA ALA A 15 16.75 -28.66 -41.08
C ALA A 15 15.66 -29.74 -41.09
N ALA A 16 14.61 -29.59 -40.25
CA ALA A 16 13.48 -30.50 -40.19
C ALA A 16 12.64 -30.48 -41.50
N VAL A 17 12.48 -29.32 -42.12
CA VAL A 17 11.82 -29.20 -43.45
C VAL A 17 12.68 -29.89 -44.54
N LYS A 18 14.01 -29.67 -44.53
CA LYS A 18 14.93 -30.30 -45.47
C LYS A 18 15.00 -31.81 -45.30
N ALA A 19 14.82 -32.30 -44.09
CA ALA A 19 14.76 -33.74 -43.77
C ALA A 19 13.39 -34.38 -44.05
N GLY A 20 12.38 -33.62 -44.52
CA GLY A 20 11.02 -34.11 -44.80
C GLY A 20 10.20 -34.44 -43.55
N ILE A 21 10.67 -34.03 -42.36
CA ILE A 21 9.97 -34.23 -41.07
C ILE A 21 8.81 -33.25 -40.92
N LEU A 22 8.98 -32.01 -41.44
CA LEU A 22 7.95 -30.96 -41.41
C LEU A 22 7.70 -30.49 -42.84
N THR A 23 6.45 -30.18 -43.17
CA THR A 23 6.10 -29.46 -44.38
C THR A 23 6.36 -27.96 -44.20
N GLU A 24 6.56 -27.21 -45.28
CA GLU A 24 6.76 -25.76 -45.23
C GLU A 24 5.58 -25.04 -44.52
N ALA A 25 4.34 -25.54 -44.72
CA ALA A 25 3.17 -25.00 -44.05
C ALA A 25 3.22 -25.21 -42.52
N GLN A 26 3.61 -26.41 -42.06
CA GLN A 26 3.78 -26.72 -40.63
C GLN A 26 4.92 -25.92 -40.00
N ALA A 27 6.02 -25.71 -40.73
CA ALA A 27 7.14 -24.89 -40.26
C ALA A 27 6.72 -23.42 -40.11
N ALA A 28 5.91 -22.90 -41.04
CA ALA A 28 5.35 -21.55 -40.93
C ALA A 28 4.40 -21.39 -39.74
N GLU A 29 3.51 -22.36 -39.52
CA GLU A 29 2.58 -22.37 -38.37
C GLU A 29 3.35 -22.47 -37.04
N LEU A 30 4.37 -23.34 -36.96
CA LEU A 30 5.20 -23.49 -35.77
C LEU A 30 5.97 -22.19 -35.44
N THR A 31 6.49 -21.54 -36.46
CA THR A 31 7.16 -20.24 -36.34
C THR A 31 6.19 -19.14 -35.88
N ALA A 32 4.99 -19.11 -36.44
CA ALA A 32 3.94 -18.16 -36.05
C ALA A 32 3.46 -18.40 -34.60
N LEU A 33 3.32 -19.67 -34.18
CA LEU A 33 2.98 -20.03 -32.81
C LEU A 33 4.09 -19.64 -31.84
N GLY A 34 5.35 -19.89 -32.20
CA GLY A 34 6.52 -19.48 -31.39
C GLY A 34 6.57 -17.97 -31.21
N ARG A 35 6.30 -17.20 -32.28
CA ARG A 35 6.25 -15.74 -32.23
C ARG A 35 5.10 -15.22 -31.35
N ARG A 36 3.89 -15.77 -31.49
CA ARG A 36 2.74 -15.43 -30.62
C ARG A 36 3.02 -15.75 -29.16
N ARG A 37 3.60 -16.92 -28.85
CA ARG A 37 3.99 -17.27 -27.46
C ARG A 37 5.07 -16.33 -26.91
N ALA A 38 6.06 -15.96 -27.70
CA ALA A 38 7.08 -14.99 -27.30
C ALA A 38 6.49 -13.60 -27.06
N GLU A 39 5.54 -13.15 -27.89
CA GLU A 39 4.82 -11.88 -27.72
C GLU A 39 3.92 -11.93 -26.47
N ASP A 40 3.18 -13.01 -26.25
CA ASP A 40 2.36 -13.23 -25.04
C ASP A 40 3.23 -13.30 -23.78
N GLN A 41 4.39 -13.95 -23.86
CA GLN A 41 5.32 -14.06 -22.75
C GLN A 41 6.00 -12.71 -22.48
N ALA A 42 6.38 -11.96 -23.51
CA ALA A 42 6.91 -10.60 -23.38
C ALA A 42 5.86 -9.63 -22.84
N ALA A 43 4.58 -9.80 -23.21
CA ALA A 43 3.48 -9.01 -22.67
C ALA A 43 3.25 -9.36 -21.17
N ARG A 44 3.26 -10.66 -20.80
CA ARG A 44 3.17 -11.10 -19.41
C ARG A 44 4.37 -10.65 -18.58
N THR A 45 5.59 -10.80 -19.08
CA THR A 45 6.81 -10.33 -18.40
C THR A 45 6.81 -8.81 -18.21
N ARG A 46 6.20 -8.05 -19.14
CA ARG A 46 6.01 -6.60 -18.99
C ARG A 46 4.98 -6.25 -17.90
N GLU A 47 3.97 -7.08 -17.69
CA GLU A 47 2.99 -6.90 -16.60
C GLU A 47 3.50 -7.42 -15.25
N ASP A 48 4.39 -8.42 -15.28
CA ASP A 48 4.87 -9.19 -14.12
C ASP A 48 6.34 -8.89 -13.76
N GLU A 49 6.89 -7.73 -14.16
CA GLU A 49 8.20 -7.32 -13.65
C GLU A 49 8.21 -7.36 -12.11
N PRO A 50 9.19 -8.06 -11.48
CA PRO A 50 9.26 -8.12 -10.02
C PRO A 50 9.31 -6.69 -9.46
N PHE A 51 8.52 -6.45 -8.40
CA PHE A 51 8.45 -5.14 -7.78
C PHE A 51 9.77 -4.84 -7.07
N GLU A 52 10.60 -4.02 -7.67
CA GLU A 52 11.80 -3.47 -7.06
C GLU A 52 11.46 -2.12 -6.42
N PHE A 53 11.88 -1.90 -5.17
CA PHE A 53 11.64 -0.64 -4.46
C PHE A 53 12.29 0.54 -5.19
N PHE A 54 13.46 0.34 -5.79
CA PHE A 54 14.14 1.33 -6.61
C PHE A 54 15.06 0.62 -7.64
N LYS A 55 15.19 1.23 -8.80
CA LYS A 55 16.01 0.70 -9.91
C LYS A 55 17.42 1.30 -9.96
N GLY A 56 17.73 2.23 -9.05
CA GLY A 56 19.04 2.86 -8.97
C GLY A 56 19.07 4.12 -8.10
N PHE A 57 20.28 4.60 -7.79
CA PHE A 57 20.50 5.77 -6.94
C PHE A 57 19.80 7.04 -7.45
N ALA A 58 19.65 7.20 -8.76
CA ALA A 58 18.96 8.33 -9.36
C ALA A 58 17.50 8.46 -8.88
N GLU A 59 16.79 7.34 -8.67
CA GLU A 59 15.41 7.36 -8.14
C GLU A 59 15.35 7.94 -6.73
N ILE A 60 16.35 7.64 -5.88
CA ILE A 60 16.41 8.13 -4.50
C ILE A 60 16.55 9.65 -4.50
N PHE A 61 17.46 10.20 -5.31
CA PHE A 61 17.64 11.65 -5.40
C PHE A 61 16.42 12.36 -5.97
N VAL A 62 15.78 11.79 -6.99
CA VAL A 62 14.55 12.34 -7.56
C VAL A 62 13.42 12.30 -6.54
N ALA A 63 13.27 11.19 -5.79
CA ALA A 63 12.24 11.07 -4.76
C ALA A 63 12.45 12.08 -3.61
N ILE A 64 13.70 12.24 -3.14
CA ILE A 64 14.05 13.22 -2.10
C ILE A 64 13.79 14.65 -2.62
N GLY A 65 14.27 14.97 -3.82
CA GLY A 65 14.04 16.29 -4.43
C GLY A 65 12.55 16.60 -4.57
N LEU A 66 11.76 15.63 -4.98
CA LEU A 66 10.32 15.75 -5.11
C LEU A 66 9.64 15.93 -3.74
N ALA A 67 10.07 15.17 -2.73
CA ALA A 67 9.53 15.31 -1.37
C ALA A 67 9.85 16.69 -0.77
N ILE A 68 11.08 17.19 -0.95
CA ILE A 68 11.49 18.53 -0.50
C ILE A 68 10.69 19.61 -1.26
N LEU A 69 10.55 19.49 -2.57
CA LEU A 69 9.79 20.43 -3.40
C LEU A 69 8.33 20.51 -2.95
N LEU A 70 7.65 19.37 -2.90
CA LEU A 70 6.24 19.30 -2.53
C LEU A 70 6.02 19.71 -1.07
N GLY A 71 6.89 19.26 -0.15
CA GLY A 71 6.85 19.61 1.25
C GLY A 71 7.14 21.10 1.49
N GLY A 72 8.12 21.66 0.78
CA GLY A 72 8.45 23.10 0.83
C GLY A 72 7.32 23.98 0.33
N ILE A 73 6.68 23.61 -0.78
CA ILE A 73 5.50 24.31 -1.28
C ILE A 73 4.37 24.24 -0.25
N ALA A 74 4.08 23.05 0.29
CA ALA A 74 3.04 22.87 1.29
C ALA A 74 3.29 23.70 2.55
N LEU A 75 4.54 23.75 3.04
CA LEU A 75 4.94 24.55 4.20
C LEU A 75 4.80 26.05 3.93
N LEU A 76 5.35 26.54 2.81
CA LEU A 76 5.30 27.96 2.44
C LEU A 76 3.86 28.45 2.38
N LEU A 77 3.00 27.68 1.78
CA LEU A 77 1.61 28.02 1.58
C LEU A 77 0.79 27.89 2.87
N GLY A 78 1.17 26.96 3.77
CA GLY A 78 0.58 26.84 5.10
C GLY A 78 0.87 28.03 6.00
N VAL A 79 2.04 28.69 5.84
CA VAL A 79 2.41 29.89 6.61
C VAL A 79 1.67 31.14 6.13
N ILE A 80 1.38 31.25 4.83
CA ILE A 80 0.82 32.47 4.22
C ILE A 80 -0.71 32.54 4.35
N GLY A 81 -1.39 31.40 4.62
CA GLY A 81 -2.80 31.26 4.31
C GLY A 81 -3.76 31.07 5.45
N GLY A 82 -4.98 31.56 5.26
CA GLY A 82 -6.15 31.25 6.06
C GLY A 82 -6.80 29.92 5.64
N VAL A 83 -7.95 29.59 6.28
CA VAL A 83 -8.66 28.29 6.10
C VAL A 83 -8.99 27.97 4.63
N GLY A 84 -9.31 28.98 3.80
CA GLY A 84 -9.60 28.79 2.38
C GLY A 84 -8.39 28.25 1.60
N ILE A 85 -7.19 28.65 2.00
CA ILE A 85 -5.95 28.20 1.38
C ILE A 85 -5.69 26.71 1.72
N LEU A 86 -6.05 26.28 2.93
CA LEU A 86 -5.93 24.87 3.35
C LEU A 86 -6.90 23.93 2.59
N ILE A 87 -7.90 24.45 1.92
CA ILE A 87 -8.75 23.67 1.01
C ILE A 87 -8.14 23.61 -0.39
N VAL A 88 -7.80 24.77 -0.94
CA VAL A 88 -7.44 24.91 -2.36
C VAL A 88 -6.05 24.38 -2.65
N ILE A 89 -5.06 24.68 -1.81
CA ILE A 89 -3.68 24.34 -2.07
C ILE A 89 -3.42 22.83 -2.03
N PRO A 90 -3.87 22.07 -1.00
CA PRO A 90 -3.69 20.63 -1.03
C PRO A 90 -4.42 19.96 -2.21
N ALA A 91 -5.57 20.53 -2.65
CA ALA A 91 -6.24 20.06 -3.85
C ALA A 91 -5.40 20.29 -5.12
N ILE A 92 -4.77 21.46 -5.26
CA ILE A 92 -3.86 21.75 -6.37
C ILE A 92 -2.64 20.84 -6.30
N MET A 93 -2.06 20.64 -5.12
CA MET A 93 -0.94 19.70 -4.92
C MET A 93 -1.32 18.27 -5.32
N ALA A 94 -2.51 17.81 -4.99
CA ALA A 94 -3.03 16.53 -5.43
C ALA A 94 -3.15 16.48 -6.97
N ALA A 95 -3.67 17.52 -7.61
CA ALA A 95 -3.78 17.59 -9.06
C ALA A 95 -2.40 17.59 -9.75
N ILE A 96 -1.44 18.35 -9.23
CA ILE A 96 -0.05 18.36 -9.71
C ILE A 96 0.58 16.96 -9.56
N SER A 97 0.42 16.32 -8.40
CA SER A 97 0.94 14.97 -8.15
C SER A 97 0.34 13.94 -9.12
N TRP A 98 -0.96 14.03 -9.41
CA TRP A 98 -1.60 13.20 -10.42
C TRP A 98 -1.04 13.43 -11.82
N TRP A 99 -0.80 14.69 -12.18
CA TRP A 99 -0.22 15.02 -13.49
C TRP A 99 1.23 14.53 -13.60
N MET A 100 2.06 14.76 -12.58
CA MET A 100 3.45 14.30 -12.54
C MET A 100 3.57 12.77 -12.57
N ALA A 101 2.60 12.04 -11.98
CA ALA A 101 2.60 10.59 -12.02
C ALA A 101 2.48 10.01 -13.44
N ARG A 102 1.86 10.72 -14.38
CA ARG A 102 1.84 10.32 -15.79
C ARG A 102 3.26 10.23 -16.36
N PHE A 103 4.15 11.10 -15.88
CA PHE A 103 5.54 11.15 -16.33
C PHE A 103 6.40 10.14 -15.56
N PHE A 104 6.43 10.23 -14.24
CA PHE A 104 7.31 9.39 -13.42
C PHE A 104 6.86 7.94 -13.36
N THR A 105 5.55 7.68 -13.22
CA THR A 105 5.02 6.33 -13.04
C THR A 105 4.81 5.61 -14.36
N LEU A 106 4.24 6.28 -15.39
CA LEU A 106 3.89 5.60 -16.64
C LEU A 106 5.03 5.63 -17.67
N ARG A 107 5.74 6.78 -17.79
CA ARG A 107 6.79 6.94 -18.81
C ARG A 107 8.15 6.44 -18.32
N TRP A 108 8.60 6.90 -17.17
CA TRP A 108 9.91 6.56 -16.62
C TRP A 108 9.89 5.32 -15.69
N ARG A 109 8.71 4.85 -15.28
CA ARG A 109 8.53 3.67 -14.43
C ARG A 109 9.40 3.69 -13.17
N MET A 110 9.54 4.86 -12.56
CA MET A 110 10.27 5.05 -11.32
C MET A 110 9.35 4.73 -10.12
N ASN A 111 9.78 3.84 -9.25
CA ASN A 111 8.95 3.40 -8.10
C ASN A 111 8.97 4.39 -6.95
N LEU A 112 10.15 4.83 -6.47
CA LEU A 112 10.26 5.75 -5.34
C LEU A 112 9.61 7.11 -5.58
N PRO A 113 9.86 7.84 -6.69
CA PRO A 113 9.14 9.07 -7.00
C PRO A 113 7.62 8.86 -7.07
N SER A 114 7.17 7.72 -7.60
CA SER A 114 5.75 7.38 -7.67
C SER A 114 5.12 7.17 -6.29
N MET A 115 5.88 6.62 -5.32
CA MET A 115 5.44 6.49 -3.92
C MET A 115 5.30 7.85 -3.25
N VAL A 116 6.23 8.78 -3.49
CA VAL A 116 6.14 10.16 -2.98
C VAL A 116 4.91 10.86 -3.57
N LEU A 117 4.70 10.72 -4.89
CA LEU A 117 3.57 11.35 -5.59
C LEU A 117 2.21 10.83 -5.11
N VAL A 118 2.06 9.51 -4.93
CA VAL A 118 0.79 8.97 -4.41
C VAL A 118 0.55 9.40 -2.96
N GLY A 119 1.61 9.52 -2.14
CA GLY A 119 1.53 10.06 -0.78
C GLY A 119 1.06 11.52 -0.78
N ALA A 120 1.68 12.37 -1.61
CA ALA A 120 1.31 13.77 -1.76
C ALA A 120 -0.11 13.94 -2.32
N TYR A 121 -0.50 13.13 -3.30
CA TYR A 121 -1.86 13.09 -3.83
C TYR A 121 -2.89 12.76 -2.76
N ALA A 122 -2.69 11.65 -2.06
CA ALA A 122 -3.61 11.16 -1.06
C ALA A 122 -3.70 12.09 0.15
N GLY A 123 -2.56 12.60 0.61
CA GLY A 123 -2.48 13.62 1.67
C GLY A 123 -3.17 14.92 1.26
N GLY A 124 -2.97 15.39 0.03
CA GLY A 124 -3.63 16.58 -0.51
C GLY A 124 -5.15 16.42 -0.55
N VAL A 125 -5.65 15.29 -1.05
CA VAL A 125 -7.10 14.99 -1.05
C VAL A 125 -7.64 14.93 0.38
N TYR A 126 -6.92 14.26 1.29
CA TYR A 126 -7.33 14.13 2.68
C TYR A 126 -7.44 15.49 3.38
N VAL A 127 -6.40 16.33 3.32
CA VAL A 127 -6.38 17.64 3.97
C VAL A 127 -7.45 18.57 3.38
N SER A 128 -7.60 18.62 2.05
CA SER A 128 -8.65 19.40 1.41
C SER A 128 -10.06 18.98 1.84
N SER A 129 -10.32 17.65 1.83
CA SER A 129 -11.65 17.14 2.22
C SER A 129 -11.90 17.32 3.71
N LEU A 130 -10.90 17.12 4.56
CA LEU A 130 -10.99 17.34 6.01
C LEU A 130 -11.35 18.78 6.32
N THR A 131 -10.62 19.73 5.74
CA THR A 131 -10.85 21.18 5.95
C THR A 131 -12.20 21.60 5.39
N PHE A 132 -12.57 21.16 4.19
CA PHE A 132 -13.86 21.47 3.59
C PHE A 132 -15.03 20.97 4.44
N LEU A 133 -14.99 19.70 4.85
CA LEU A 133 -16.06 19.09 5.64
C LEU A 133 -16.15 19.68 7.06
N SER A 134 -15.02 20.12 7.63
CA SER A 134 -15.04 20.81 8.93
C SER A 134 -15.79 22.17 8.86
N GLN A 135 -15.73 22.86 7.72
CA GLN A 135 -16.49 24.11 7.50
C GLN A 135 -17.98 23.86 7.20
N ALA A 136 -18.34 22.67 6.78
CA ALA A 136 -19.73 22.32 6.46
C ALA A 136 -20.60 22.07 7.72
N GLY A 137 -20.09 22.27 8.92
CA GLY A 137 -20.82 22.10 10.17
C GLY A 137 -21.12 20.63 10.55
N LEU A 138 -20.45 19.69 9.91
CA LEU A 138 -20.57 18.27 10.24
C LEU A 138 -19.86 17.96 11.56
N GLY A 139 -20.44 17.06 12.35
CA GLY A 139 -19.80 16.58 13.57
C GLY A 139 -18.43 15.91 13.32
N LEU A 140 -17.49 16.07 14.26
CA LEU A 140 -16.10 15.61 14.16
C LEU A 140 -15.97 14.15 13.67
N LYS A 141 -16.85 13.26 14.14
CA LYS A 141 -16.87 11.85 13.71
C LYS A 141 -17.15 11.70 12.21
N ALA A 142 -18.15 12.43 11.72
CA ALA A 142 -18.52 12.42 10.29
C ALA A 142 -17.41 13.01 9.44
N VAL A 143 -16.80 14.12 9.87
CA VAL A 143 -15.65 14.75 9.19
C VAL A 143 -14.48 13.79 9.09
N ALA A 144 -14.08 13.16 10.19
CA ALA A 144 -12.97 12.22 10.22
C ALA A 144 -13.22 10.98 9.33
N PHE A 145 -14.42 10.42 9.39
CA PHE A 145 -14.80 9.26 8.57
C PHE A 145 -14.85 9.61 7.08
N LEU A 146 -15.57 10.66 6.72
CA LEU A 146 -15.79 11.01 5.31
C LEU A 146 -14.50 11.46 4.63
N SER A 147 -13.66 12.26 5.30
CA SER A 147 -12.37 12.68 4.74
C SER A 147 -11.44 11.48 4.49
N ALA A 148 -11.37 10.54 5.42
CA ALA A 148 -10.59 9.32 5.24
C ALA A 148 -11.18 8.42 4.14
N ALA A 149 -12.50 8.28 4.06
CA ALA A 149 -13.17 7.52 3.01
C ALA A 149 -12.97 8.14 1.62
N ILE A 150 -13.04 9.47 1.50
CA ILE A 150 -12.77 10.20 0.24
C ILE A 150 -11.32 9.97 -0.18
N ALA A 151 -10.35 10.10 0.73
CA ALA A 151 -8.94 9.88 0.44
C ALA A 151 -8.65 8.43 0.04
N ALA A 152 -9.26 7.44 0.72
CA ALA A 152 -9.17 6.04 0.34
C ALA A 152 -9.72 5.79 -1.07
N GLY A 153 -10.91 6.31 -1.37
CA GLY A 153 -11.55 6.19 -2.69
C GLY A 153 -10.74 6.84 -3.81
N ALA A 154 -10.23 8.05 -3.58
CA ALA A 154 -9.37 8.76 -4.52
C ALA A 154 -8.06 7.99 -4.77
N THR A 155 -7.45 7.45 -3.72
CA THR A 155 -6.22 6.64 -3.86
C THR A 155 -6.49 5.29 -4.53
N ALA A 156 -7.66 4.69 -4.32
CA ALA A 156 -8.09 3.50 -5.06
C ALA A 156 -8.26 3.79 -6.57
N LEU A 157 -8.75 4.99 -6.93
CA LEU A 157 -8.78 5.45 -8.33
C LEU A 157 -7.37 5.61 -8.90
N TRP A 158 -6.43 6.16 -8.11
CA TRP A 158 -5.02 6.19 -8.47
C TRP A 158 -4.47 4.79 -8.74
N PHE A 159 -4.72 3.83 -7.83
CA PHE A 159 -4.28 2.44 -8.01
C PHE A 159 -4.81 1.82 -9.31
N ARG A 160 -6.09 2.03 -9.62
CA ARG A 160 -6.67 1.55 -10.89
C ARG A 160 -5.97 2.11 -12.12
N ARG A 161 -5.53 3.39 -12.07
CA ARG A 161 -4.92 4.07 -13.22
C ARG A 161 -3.42 3.78 -13.36
N PHE A 162 -2.68 3.79 -12.26
CA PHE A 162 -1.22 3.70 -12.26
C PHE A 162 -0.71 2.32 -11.84
N LYS A 163 -1.54 1.47 -11.28
CA LYS A 163 -1.26 0.08 -10.85
C LYS A 163 -0.02 -0.02 -9.94
N LEU A 164 0.25 1.01 -9.12
CA LEU A 164 1.36 1.04 -8.16
C LEU A 164 0.99 0.24 -6.90
N PRO A 165 1.68 -0.86 -6.54
CA PRO A 165 1.31 -1.69 -5.39
C PRO A 165 1.26 -0.93 -4.06
N PHE A 166 2.19 0.01 -3.83
CA PHE A 166 2.23 0.85 -2.64
C PHE A 166 0.97 1.72 -2.45
N ALA A 167 0.27 2.07 -3.52
CA ALA A 167 -0.99 2.81 -3.41
C ALA A 167 -2.04 2.07 -2.57
N MET A 168 -2.03 0.72 -2.57
CA MET A 168 -2.93 -0.07 -1.72
C MET A 168 -2.58 0.00 -0.24
N PHE A 169 -1.31 0.22 0.11
CA PHE A 169 -0.93 0.55 1.49
C PHE A 169 -1.59 1.86 1.95
N ILE A 170 -1.57 2.89 1.11
CA ILE A 170 -2.19 4.18 1.42
C ILE A 170 -3.72 4.06 1.48
N VAL A 171 -4.34 3.32 0.54
CA VAL A 171 -5.79 3.01 0.60
C VAL A 171 -6.14 2.34 1.92
N GLY A 172 -5.38 1.31 2.30
CA GLY A 172 -5.60 0.59 3.54
C GLY A 172 -5.37 1.46 4.79
N SER A 173 -4.37 2.36 4.77
CA SER A 173 -4.12 3.31 5.86
C SER A 173 -5.31 4.26 6.07
N PHE A 174 -5.87 4.83 5.01
CA PHE A 174 -7.07 5.65 5.12
C PHE A 174 -8.32 4.85 5.46
N ALA A 175 -8.43 3.60 5.00
CA ALA A 175 -9.52 2.70 5.41
C ALA A 175 -9.43 2.37 6.91
N LEU A 176 -8.22 2.19 7.45
CA LEU A 176 -8.00 2.02 8.89
C LEU A 176 -8.42 3.28 9.65
N MET A 177 -8.03 4.47 9.18
CA MET A 177 -8.44 5.74 9.78
C MET A 177 -9.96 5.90 9.77
N ALA A 178 -10.63 5.58 8.65
CA ALA A 178 -12.09 5.60 8.55
C ALA A 178 -12.74 4.62 9.54
N THR A 179 -12.19 3.40 9.67
CA THR A 179 -12.66 2.40 10.63
C THR A 179 -12.50 2.92 12.06
N TYR A 180 -11.37 3.52 12.39
CA TYR A 180 -11.16 4.12 13.70
C TYR A 180 -12.16 5.25 13.98
N ALA A 181 -12.43 6.12 13.02
CA ALA A 181 -13.43 7.18 13.15
C ALA A 181 -14.82 6.62 13.47
N LEU A 182 -15.21 5.47 12.91
CA LEU A 182 -16.50 4.82 13.21
C LEU A 182 -16.59 4.31 14.64
N PHE A 183 -15.51 3.71 15.15
CA PHE A 183 -15.49 3.07 16.47
C PHE A 183 -15.11 4.01 17.60
N THR A 184 -14.53 5.18 17.32
CA THR A 184 -14.19 6.18 18.34
C THR A 184 -15.46 6.84 18.86
N ARG A 185 -15.59 6.92 20.19
CA ARG A 185 -16.60 7.72 20.85
C ARG A 185 -16.03 9.12 21.09
N TYR A 186 -16.43 10.05 20.27
CA TYR A 186 -16.09 11.46 20.44
C TYR A 186 -16.90 12.07 21.57
N ASN A 187 -16.24 12.80 22.46
CA ASN A 187 -16.91 13.66 23.44
C ASN A 187 -17.46 14.89 22.68
N PRO A 188 -18.74 15.27 22.85
CA PRO A 188 -19.31 16.40 22.10
C PRO A 188 -18.63 17.76 22.32
N GLY A 189 -17.76 17.89 23.34
CA GLY A 189 -17.00 19.12 23.65
C GLY A 189 -15.54 19.12 23.21
N GLY A 190 -15.05 18.06 22.55
CA GLY A 190 -13.67 17.99 22.04
C GLY A 190 -13.52 18.83 20.76
N THR A 191 -12.82 19.94 20.85
CA THR A 191 -12.43 20.77 19.71
C THR A 191 -11.09 20.31 19.15
N PHE A 192 -10.80 20.63 17.88
CA PHE A 192 -9.50 20.38 17.26
C PHE A 192 -8.34 21.16 17.89
N ASP A 193 -8.67 22.16 18.74
CA ASP A 193 -7.68 22.98 19.44
C ASP A 193 -6.99 22.25 20.59
N ASP A 194 -7.56 21.12 21.04
CA ASP A 194 -6.92 20.25 22.04
C ASP A 194 -6.08 19.15 21.34
N ILE A 195 -4.86 19.52 20.92
CA ILE A 195 -3.88 18.59 20.32
C ILE A 195 -3.58 17.43 21.28
N ASP A 196 -3.56 17.67 22.57
CA ASP A 196 -3.37 16.63 23.59
C ASP A 196 -4.59 15.71 23.69
N GLY A 197 -5.79 16.24 23.58
CA GLY A 197 -7.03 15.47 23.48
C GLY A 197 -7.10 14.63 22.20
N TRP A 198 -6.64 15.19 21.08
CA TRP A 198 -6.54 14.47 19.82
C TRP A 198 -5.50 13.35 19.90
N ALA A 199 -4.30 13.60 20.38
CA ALA A 199 -3.26 12.59 20.59
C ALA A 199 -3.71 11.47 21.53
N ARG A 200 -4.39 11.82 22.65
CA ARG A 200 -4.98 10.84 23.58
C ARG A 200 -6.17 10.08 23.00
N SER A 201 -6.83 10.60 21.95
CA SER A 201 -7.88 9.89 21.22
C SER A 201 -7.34 8.69 20.43
N PHE A 202 -6.06 8.71 20.08
CA PHE A 202 -5.37 7.57 19.46
C PHE A 202 -4.84 6.55 20.48
N VAL A 203 -4.89 6.86 21.79
CA VAL A 203 -4.56 5.87 22.83
C VAL A 203 -5.62 4.76 22.79
N PRO A 204 -5.20 3.49 22.65
CA PRO A 204 -6.10 2.37 22.41
C PRO A 204 -7.11 2.20 23.56
N ARG A 205 -8.34 2.62 23.35
CA ARG A 205 -9.49 2.25 24.20
C ARG A 205 -10.10 0.96 23.65
N ALA A 206 -10.90 0.25 24.45
CA ALA A 206 -11.49 -1.03 24.06
C ALA A 206 -12.18 -1.02 22.68
N ASN A 207 -12.76 0.11 22.29
CA ASN A 207 -13.40 0.29 20.98
C ASN A 207 -12.39 0.29 19.81
N LEU A 208 -11.16 0.79 20.01
CA LEU A 208 -10.13 0.79 18.97
C LEU A 208 -9.54 -0.60 18.75
N THR A 209 -9.54 -1.45 19.77
CA THR A 209 -9.19 -2.87 19.61
C THR A 209 -10.15 -3.56 18.65
N MET A 210 -11.45 -3.33 18.81
CA MET A 210 -12.46 -3.90 17.92
C MET A 210 -12.31 -3.34 16.48
N ALA A 211 -12.06 -2.03 16.35
CA ALA A 211 -11.79 -1.41 15.06
C ALA A 211 -10.56 -2.03 14.37
N SER A 212 -9.46 -2.21 15.13
CA SER A 212 -8.23 -2.85 14.62
C SER A 212 -8.48 -4.29 14.21
N LEU A 213 -9.30 -5.03 14.96
CA LEU A 213 -9.65 -6.42 14.64
C LEU A 213 -10.48 -6.49 13.35
N VAL A 214 -11.54 -5.68 13.26
CA VAL A 214 -12.43 -5.64 12.09
C VAL A 214 -11.64 -5.25 10.83
N PHE A 215 -10.86 -4.17 10.91
CA PHE A 215 -10.01 -3.75 9.81
C PHE A 215 -8.95 -4.80 9.46
N GLY A 216 -8.26 -5.35 10.47
CA GLY A 216 -7.19 -6.32 10.27
C GLY A 216 -7.67 -7.58 9.56
N VAL A 217 -8.85 -8.11 9.95
CA VAL A 217 -9.47 -9.27 9.27
C VAL A 217 -9.87 -8.92 7.84
N ALA A 218 -10.49 -7.75 7.62
CA ALA A 218 -10.88 -7.31 6.28
C ALA A 218 -9.66 -7.09 5.36
N ALA A 219 -8.60 -6.45 5.88
CA ALA A 219 -7.35 -6.23 5.15
C ALA A 219 -6.64 -7.55 4.84
N PHE A 220 -6.63 -8.49 5.78
CA PHE A 220 -6.08 -9.83 5.57
C PHE A 220 -6.85 -10.59 4.48
N ALA A 221 -8.18 -10.60 4.51
CA ALA A 221 -8.99 -11.21 3.47
C ALA A 221 -8.75 -10.56 2.10
N GLY A 222 -8.62 -9.23 2.06
CA GLY A 222 -8.25 -8.48 0.87
C GLY A 222 -6.87 -8.91 0.35
N ALA A 223 -5.86 -9.00 1.22
CA ALA A 223 -4.52 -9.43 0.86
C ALA A 223 -4.51 -10.85 0.28
N MET A 224 -5.22 -11.79 0.92
CA MET A 224 -5.37 -13.16 0.42
C MET A 224 -6.04 -13.21 -0.96
N SER A 225 -7.00 -12.32 -1.23
CA SER A 225 -7.63 -12.25 -2.55
C SER A 225 -6.65 -11.87 -3.67
N PHE A 226 -5.63 -11.07 -3.35
CA PHE A 226 -4.55 -10.75 -4.29
C PHE A 226 -3.53 -11.89 -4.40
N ASP A 227 -3.20 -12.57 -3.30
CA ASP A 227 -2.30 -13.73 -3.32
C ASP A 227 -2.86 -14.89 -4.17
N LEU A 228 -4.17 -15.14 -4.08
CA LEU A 228 -4.83 -16.18 -4.89
C LEU A 228 -4.79 -15.90 -6.40
N LYS A 229 -4.62 -14.63 -6.81
CA LYS A 229 -4.48 -14.24 -8.22
C LYS A 229 -3.06 -14.40 -8.75
N ASP A 230 -2.06 -14.53 -7.87
CA ASP A 230 -0.65 -14.67 -8.22
C ASP A 230 0.01 -15.76 -7.37
N PRO A 231 -0.29 -17.05 -7.63
CA PRO A 231 0.22 -18.17 -6.83
C PRO A 231 1.75 -18.27 -6.85
N HIS A 232 2.38 -17.83 -7.95
CA HIS A 232 3.84 -17.88 -8.13
C HIS A 232 4.57 -16.68 -7.53
N ARG A 233 3.83 -15.66 -7.05
CA ARG A 233 4.36 -14.48 -6.35
C ARG A 233 5.41 -13.66 -7.13
N THR A 234 5.33 -13.67 -8.44
CA THR A 234 6.26 -12.95 -9.31
C THR A 234 5.73 -11.60 -9.76
N GLY A 235 4.44 -11.35 -9.60
CA GLY A 235 3.75 -10.22 -10.19
C GLY A 235 3.39 -9.08 -9.23
N ARG A 236 2.74 -8.06 -9.77
CA ARG A 236 2.25 -6.88 -9.03
C ARG A 236 1.20 -7.23 -7.99
N HIS A 237 0.43 -8.31 -8.19
CA HIS A 237 -0.58 -8.75 -7.23
C HIS A 237 0.07 -9.21 -5.94
N SER A 238 1.18 -9.94 -6.01
CA SER A 238 1.97 -10.34 -4.85
C SER A 238 2.52 -9.14 -4.08
N ALA A 239 3.06 -8.13 -4.79
CA ALA A 239 3.53 -6.90 -4.16
C ALA A 239 2.38 -6.11 -3.50
N THR A 240 1.19 -6.10 -4.12
CA THR A 240 -0.01 -5.47 -3.55
C THR A 240 -0.47 -6.21 -2.30
N ALA A 241 -0.50 -7.54 -2.33
CA ALA A 241 -0.81 -8.38 -1.19
C ALA A 241 0.15 -8.14 -0.02
N PHE A 242 1.45 -8.00 -0.30
CA PHE A 242 2.46 -7.68 0.72
C PHE A 242 2.09 -6.42 1.53
N TRP A 243 1.73 -5.33 0.86
CA TRP A 243 1.38 -4.08 1.52
C TRP A 243 0.10 -4.19 2.36
N LEU A 244 -0.89 -4.95 1.89
CA LEU A 244 -2.11 -5.21 2.65
C LEU A 244 -1.85 -6.15 3.84
N HIS A 245 -1.00 -7.18 3.69
CA HIS A 245 -0.59 -8.03 4.79
C HIS A 245 0.16 -7.25 5.87
N LEU A 246 0.99 -6.29 5.49
CA LEU A 246 1.70 -5.42 6.43
C LEU A 246 0.73 -4.62 7.31
N LEU A 247 -0.31 -4.04 6.71
CA LEU A 247 -1.37 -3.32 7.45
C LEU A 247 -2.22 -4.26 8.29
N ALA A 248 -2.61 -5.41 7.74
CA ALA A 248 -3.39 -6.40 8.45
C ALA A 248 -2.65 -6.92 9.69
N ALA A 249 -1.37 -7.25 9.52
CA ALA A 249 -0.52 -7.71 10.61
C ALA A 249 -0.40 -6.66 11.71
N GLY A 250 -0.09 -5.40 11.36
CA GLY A 250 -0.01 -4.30 12.33
C GLY A 250 -1.32 -4.10 13.09
N ALA A 251 -2.46 -4.13 12.40
CA ALA A 251 -3.77 -3.96 13.01
C ALA A 251 -4.15 -5.14 13.93
N LEU A 252 -3.93 -6.39 13.48
CA LEU A 252 -4.26 -7.58 14.24
C LEU A 252 -3.36 -7.74 15.46
N VAL A 253 -2.06 -7.54 15.30
CA VAL A 253 -1.10 -7.62 16.41
C VAL A 253 -1.42 -6.55 17.46
N ASN A 254 -1.70 -5.30 17.03
CA ASN A 254 -2.10 -4.22 17.93
C ASN A 254 -3.42 -4.53 18.67
N ALA A 255 -4.40 -5.11 17.97
CA ALA A 255 -5.67 -5.51 18.58
C ALA A 255 -5.48 -6.52 19.72
N VAL A 256 -4.65 -7.54 19.50
CA VAL A 256 -4.46 -8.63 20.48
C VAL A 256 -3.46 -8.24 21.54
N ALA A 257 -2.27 -7.76 21.18
CA ALA A 257 -1.25 -7.36 22.14
C ALA A 257 -1.71 -6.20 23.04
N GLY A 258 -2.37 -5.19 22.44
CA GLY A 258 -2.90 -4.06 23.19
C GLY A 258 -3.99 -4.43 24.21
N ASN A 259 -4.72 -5.52 24.02
CA ASN A 259 -5.69 -6.02 25.01
C ASN A 259 -5.01 -6.75 26.18
N ILE A 260 -4.02 -7.55 25.88
CA ILE A 260 -3.29 -8.33 26.90
C ILE A 260 -2.49 -7.39 27.80
N TRP A 261 -1.83 -6.38 27.20
CA TRP A 261 -0.98 -5.44 27.94
C TRP A 261 -1.74 -4.52 28.87
N ARG A 262 -2.98 -4.15 28.55
CA ARG A 262 -3.86 -3.29 29.38
C ARG A 262 -4.31 -3.93 30.70
N GLY A 263 -4.18 -5.24 30.83
CA GLY A 263 -4.55 -5.95 32.07
C GLY A 263 -3.63 -5.69 33.28
N GLY A 264 -2.52 -4.98 33.10
CA GLY A 264 -1.59 -4.50 34.14
C GLY A 264 -0.88 -5.63 34.89
N GLY A 265 0.47 -5.71 34.74
CA GLY A 265 1.33 -6.60 35.52
C GLY A 265 2.08 -7.66 34.70
N GLY A 266 3.21 -8.14 35.23
CA GLY A 266 4.09 -9.12 34.59
C GLY A 266 3.43 -10.47 34.24
N ALA A 267 2.21 -10.73 34.70
CA ALA A 267 1.42 -11.91 34.34
C ALA A 267 1.02 -11.96 32.85
N ASN A 268 1.15 -10.83 32.12
CA ASN A 268 0.73 -10.74 30.72
C ASN A 268 1.84 -11.02 29.70
N ILE A 269 3.07 -11.25 30.16
CA ILE A 269 4.21 -11.53 29.27
C ILE A 269 4.00 -12.87 28.51
N LEU A 270 3.61 -13.91 29.21
CA LEU A 270 3.42 -15.24 28.60
C LEU A 270 2.32 -15.25 27.53
N PRO A 271 1.09 -14.72 27.78
CA PRO A 271 0.08 -14.64 26.72
C PRO A 271 0.50 -13.73 25.57
N THR A 272 1.24 -12.65 25.78
CA THR A 272 1.75 -11.80 24.69
C THR A 272 2.74 -12.57 23.82
N VAL A 273 3.69 -13.28 24.42
CA VAL A 273 4.66 -14.13 23.69
C VAL A 273 3.96 -15.24 22.91
N LEU A 274 2.95 -15.87 23.49
CA LEU A 274 2.15 -16.91 22.82
C LEU A 274 1.42 -16.35 21.59
N VAL A 275 0.82 -15.18 21.69
CA VAL A 275 0.13 -14.52 20.57
C VAL A 275 1.14 -14.15 19.47
N LEU A 276 2.27 -13.56 19.83
CA LEU A 276 3.33 -13.25 18.86
C LEU A 276 3.87 -14.51 18.19
N ALA A 277 4.01 -15.61 18.93
CA ALA A 277 4.40 -16.90 18.38
C ALA A 277 3.36 -17.47 17.39
N VAL A 278 2.07 -17.33 17.67
CA VAL A 278 0.98 -17.69 16.75
C VAL A 278 1.04 -16.86 15.48
N PHE A 279 1.23 -15.54 15.58
CA PHE A 279 1.39 -14.68 14.40
C PHE A 279 2.65 -15.02 13.59
N ALA A 280 3.75 -15.35 14.27
CA ALA A 280 4.97 -15.83 13.61
C ALA A 280 4.73 -17.15 12.87
N LEU A 281 3.98 -18.08 13.48
CA LEU A 281 3.60 -19.35 12.85
C LEU A 281 2.70 -19.11 11.61
N ILE A 282 1.71 -18.22 11.73
CA ILE A 282 0.86 -17.83 10.60
C ILE A 282 1.72 -17.22 9.48
N ALA A 283 2.67 -16.36 9.82
CA ALA A 283 3.61 -15.77 8.86
C ALA A 283 4.45 -16.82 8.13
N LEU A 284 4.88 -17.84 8.87
CA LEU A 284 5.66 -18.94 8.32
C LEU A 284 4.81 -19.81 7.38
N VAL A 285 3.57 -20.14 7.78
CA VAL A 285 2.65 -20.98 6.99
C VAL A 285 2.23 -20.27 5.70
N ILE A 286 1.98 -18.96 5.77
CA ILE A 286 1.61 -18.14 4.61
C ILE A 286 2.85 -17.74 3.80
N ASP A 287 4.06 -17.98 4.33
CA ASP A 287 5.34 -17.54 3.76
C ASP A 287 5.37 -16.02 3.50
N ARG A 288 4.87 -15.23 4.48
CA ARG A 288 4.83 -13.76 4.43
C ARG A 288 5.55 -13.13 5.61
N ARG A 289 6.70 -12.52 5.33
CA ARG A 289 7.57 -11.86 6.33
C ARG A 289 6.93 -10.62 6.96
N SER A 290 5.85 -10.09 6.39
CA SER A 290 5.13 -8.90 6.90
C SER A 290 4.59 -9.07 8.33
N PHE A 291 4.20 -10.27 8.72
CA PHE A 291 3.76 -10.54 10.10
C PHE A 291 4.93 -10.57 11.10
N LEU A 292 6.12 -10.99 10.66
CA LEU A 292 7.32 -10.97 11.50
C LEU A 292 7.78 -9.53 11.76
N THR A 293 7.76 -8.66 10.74
CA THR A 293 8.13 -7.24 10.89
C THR A 293 7.18 -6.49 11.80
N ALA A 294 5.88 -6.75 11.74
CA ALA A 294 4.90 -6.13 12.62
C ALA A 294 5.10 -6.54 14.09
N GLY A 295 5.44 -7.80 14.37
CA GLY A 295 5.77 -8.26 15.72
C GLY A 295 7.03 -7.64 16.28
N TYR A 296 8.05 -7.45 15.44
CA TYR A 296 9.33 -6.85 15.84
C TYR A 296 9.21 -5.37 16.20
N THR A 297 8.44 -4.60 15.44
CA THR A 297 8.22 -3.16 15.74
C THR A 297 7.48 -2.95 17.05
N LEU A 298 6.53 -3.82 17.40
CA LEU A 298 5.86 -3.78 18.71
C LEU A 298 6.80 -4.09 19.86
N SER A 299 7.66 -5.11 19.73
CA SER A 299 8.61 -5.47 20.78
C SER A 299 9.65 -4.38 21.03
N LEU A 300 10.04 -3.60 20.01
CA LEU A 300 10.96 -2.46 20.15
C LEU A 300 10.31 -1.25 20.83
N HIS A 301 9.03 -0.98 20.56
CA HIS A 301 8.33 0.15 21.18
C HIS A 301 8.15 -0.05 22.70
N ASP A 302 7.93 -1.30 23.11
CA ASP A 302 7.76 -1.64 24.52
C ASP A 302 9.09 -1.86 25.28
N ALA A 303 10.19 -2.07 24.55
CA ALA A 303 11.54 -2.26 25.13
C ALA A 303 12.30 -0.95 25.41
N LEU A 304 11.85 0.18 24.88
CA LEU A 304 12.43 1.50 25.13
C LEU A 304 11.51 2.30 26.06
N PRO A 305 11.76 2.32 27.38
CA PRO A 305 11.07 3.26 28.25
C PRO A 305 11.52 4.67 27.89
N ILE A 306 10.63 5.45 27.29
CA ILE A 306 10.76 6.90 27.14
C ILE A 306 10.06 7.56 28.33
#